data_39435f36bce69897b8ed72b419d6d255
#
_entry.id   39435f36bce69897b8ed72b419d6d255
#
_cell.length_a   1.000
_cell.length_b   1.000
_cell.length_c   1.000
_cell.angle_alpha   90.00
_cell.angle_beta   90.00
_cell.angle_gamma   90.00
#
_symmetry.space_group_name_H-M   'P 1'
#
loop_
_entity.id
_entity.type
_entity.pdbx_description
1 polymer ?
#
loop_
_entity_poly.entity_id
_entity_poly.type
_entity_poly.pdbx_seq_one_letter_code
_entity_poly.pdbx_strand_id
1 'polypeptide(L)'
;RAASFISVIAVFAIWAAFTGSKLIPIHVPGPFIGELTFSYIAMNSSGETDDADVTITVYDVQSGDIPEKLDIDPGSGFAHNDTDQIITYRSGLIKVQNNDVGGKEKGYKVISVNGQEISPDTEIFIDNARIFMTRKGTLSVTPEKGWQMQPVWLPAPETVWSRLVKVGSEGYKNFTLLEHLGWSLIRVVVGFLAGAIIGIPLGYAMGLSGWFRGWFDPIVEFMRPVPPLALIPLVIIWFGIGEQGKIILLFLASLWIMTISARAGVSGVNIAKIHAAYSLGASKWQIMRLVIVPNSLPE
;
A
#
# COMPACT_ATOMS: atom_id res chain seq x y z
N ARG A 1 -11.92 28.82 -13.17
CA ARG A 1 -12.85 28.04 -12.34
C ARG A 1 -13.46 26.85 -13.12
N ALA A 2 -13.92 27.03 -14.39
CA ALA A 2 -14.44 25.94 -15.22
C ALA A 2 -13.38 24.84 -15.49
N ALA A 3 -12.15 25.21 -15.83
CA ALA A 3 -11.06 24.27 -16.08
C ALA A 3 -10.74 23.39 -14.85
N SER A 4 -10.75 23.97 -13.64
CA SER A 4 -10.51 23.21 -12.40
C SER A 4 -11.64 22.22 -12.12
N PHE A 5 -12.89 22.58 -12.44
CA PHE A 5 -14.01 21.66 -12.28
C PHE A 5 -13.96 20.51 -13.28
N ILE A 6 -13.63 20.82 -14.55
CA ILE A 6 -13.45 19.81 -15.60
C ILE A 6 -12.32 18.83 -15.23
N SER A 7 -11.20 19.32 -14.70
CA SER A 7 -10.08 18.44 -14.30
C SER A 7 -10.47 17.48 -13.18
N VAL A 8 -11.26 17.92 -12.19
CA VAL A 8 -11.75 17.05 -11.12
C VAL A 8 -12.68 15.96 -11.68
N ILE A 9 -13.61 16.34 -12.56
CA ILE A 9 -14.51 15.36 -13.19
C ILE A 9 -13.70 14.36 -14.04
N ALA A 10 -12.72 14.83 -14.82
CA ALA A 10 -11.87 13.96 -15.62
C ALA A 10 -11.08 12.95 -14.79
N VAL A 11 -10.50 13.38 -13.67
CA VAL A 11 -9.81 12.48 -12.73
C VAL A 11 -10.77 11.45 -12.16
N PHE A 12 -11.98 11.87 -11.76
CA PHE A 12 -13.00 10.97 -11.25
C PHE A 12 -13.48 9.95 -12.30
N ALA A 13 -13.67 10.40 -13.54
CA ALA A 13 -14.07 9.53 -14.64
C ALA A 13 -12.96 8.51 -14.97
N ILE A 14 -11.70 8.94 -15.02
CA ILE A 14 -10.55 8.04 -15.20
C ILE A 14 -10.49 7.02 -14.06
N TRP A 15 -10.59 7.47 -12.81
CA TRP A 15 -10.62 6.57 -11.66
C TRP A 15 -11.74 5.53 -11.78
N ALA A 16 -12.96 5.96 -12.06
CA ALA A 16 -14.11 5.08 -12.23
C ALA A 16 -13.91 4.07 -13.39
N ALA A 17 -13.36 4.52 -14.53
CA ALA A 17 -13.10 3.67 -15.69
C ALA A 17 -12.08 2.56 -15.41
N PHE A 18 -11.03 2.87 -14.65
CA PHE A 18 -9.97 1.90 -14.31
C PHE A 18 -10.30 0.99 -13.12
N THR A 19 -11.40 1.21 -12.43
CA THR A 19 -11.79 0.40 -11.25
C THR A 19 -13.08 -0.38 -11.45
N GLY A 20 -13.64 -0.39 -12.68
CA GLY A 20 -14.90 -1.09 -12.96
C GLY A 20 -16.09 -0.53 -12.17
N SER A 21 -16.08 0.78 -11.89
CA SER A 21 -17.10 1.47 -11.09
C SER A 21 -18.48 1.42 -11.76
N LYS A 22 -19.52 1.10 -10.99
CA LYS A 22 -20.91 1.12 -11.48
C LYS A 22 -21.44 2.51 -11.79
N LEU A 23 -20.69 3.58 -11.49
CA LEU A 23 -21.09 4.97 -11.71
C LEU A 23 -21.02 5.40 -13.17
N ILE A 24 -20.19 4.75 -13.98
CA ILE A 24 -20.02 5.04 -15.39
C ILE A 24 -20.11 3.76 -16.22
N PRO A 25 -20.64 3.83 -17.46
CA PRO A 25 -20.82 2.64 -18.31
C PRO A 25 -19.56 2.23 -19.09
N ILE A 26 -18.52 3.06 -19.11
CA ILE A 26 -17.31 2.84 -19.90
C ILE A 26 -16.16 2.43 -18.97
N HIS A 27 -15.67 1.21 -19.16
CA HIS A 27 -14.57 0.67 -18.37
C HIS A 27 -13.50 0.06 -19.25
N VAL A 28 -12.27 0.04 -18.75
CA VAL A 28 -11.23 -0.83 -19.32
C VAL A 28 -11.57 -2.30 -19.02
N PRO A 29 -11.10 -3.27 -19.85
CA PRO A 29 -11.34 -4.69 -19.61
C PRO A 29 -10.98 -5.09 -18.18
N GLY A 30 -11.93 -5.73 -17.50
CA GLY A 30 -11.76 -6.24 -16.13
C GLY A 30 -11.08 -7.61 -16.08
N PRO A 31 -10.86 -8.14 -14.88
CA PRO A 31 -10.39 -9.51 -14.71
C PRO A 31 -11.45 -10.48 -15.20
N PHE A 32 -11.02 -11.65 -15.65
CA PHE A 32 -11.93 -12.72 -15.99
C PHE A 32 -12.68 -13.21 -14.73
N ILE A 33 -13.99 -13.36 -14.86
CA ILE A 33 -14.88 -13.93 -13.84
C ILE A 33 -15.78 -14.93 -14.55
N GLY A 34 -15.82 -16.16 -14.02
CA GLY A 34 -16.61 -17.25 -14.61
C GLY A 34 -15.91 -18.58 -14.49
N GLU A 35 -16.31 -19.56 -15.28
CA GLU A 35 -15.73 -20.90 -15.29
C GLU A 35 -14.62 -21.01 -16.32
N LEU A 36 -13.49 -21.54 -15.91
CA LEU A 36 -12.35 -21.94 -16.74
C LEU A 36 -12.30 -23.47 -16.79
N THR A 37 -12.32 -24.04 -17.99
CA THR A 37 -12.20 -25.47 -18.20
C THR A 37 -10.99 -25.77 -19.07
N PHE A 38 -10.23 -26.79 -18.73
CA PHE A 38 -9.17 -27.33 -19.56
C PHE A 38 -8.99 -28.82 -19.28
N SER A 39 -8.56 -29.58 -20.28
CA SER A 39 -8.20 -30.99 -20.12
C SER A 39 -6.72 -31.14 -19.82
N TYR A 40 -6.36 -32.18 -19.09
CA TYR A 40 -4.99 -32.59 -18.93
C TYR A 40 -4.82 -34.10 -19.19
N ILE A 41 -3.63 -34.52 -19.60
CA ILE A 41 -3.26 -35.93 -19.73
C ILE A 41 -2.24 -36.24 -18.66
N ALA A 42 -2.57 -37.21 -17.81
CA ALA A 42 -1.65 -37.80 -16.84
C ALA A 42 -1.03 -39.09 -17.40
N MET A 43 0.23 -39.35 -17.06
CA MET A 43 0.93 -40.58 -17.37
C MET A 43 1.36 -41.28 -16.07
N ASN A 44 1.07 -42.56 -15.95
CA ASN A 44 1.50 -43.36 -14.81
C ASN A 44 2.93 -43.87 -14.97
N SER A 45 3.45 -44.55 -13.94
CA SER A 45 4.80 -45.13 -13.95
C SER A 45 4.99 -46.27 -14.96
N SER A 46 3.90 -46.86 -15.48
CA SER A 46 3.91 -47.91 -16.50
C SER A 46 3.88 -47.35 -17.92
N GLY A 47 3.75 -46.03 -18.09
CA GLY A 47 3.68 -45.38 -19.39
C GLY A 47 2.24 -45.31 -19.97
N GLU A 48 1.22 -45.75 -19.23
CA GLU A 48 -0.17 -45.61 -19.67
C GLU A 48 -0.63 -44.16 -19.42
N THR A 49 -1.47 -43.64 -20.31
CA THR A 49 -2.00 -42.27 -20.25
C THR A 49 -3.49 -42.29 -20.05
N ASP A 50 -3.98 -41.32 -19.31
CA ASP A 50 -5.39 -41.10 -19.08
C ASP A 50 -5.67 -39.59 -19.07
N ASP A 51 -6.87 -39.19 -19.45
CA ASP A 51 -7.29 -37.78 -19.51
C ASP A 51 -8.36 -37.43 -18.48
N ALA A 52 -8.30 -36.23 -18.01
CA ALA A 52 -9.30 -35.66 -17.11
C ALA A 52 -9.45 -34.17 -17.32
N ASP A 53 -10.60 -33.65 -16.91
CA ASP A 53 -10.95 -32.25 -17.01
C ASP A 53 -10.79 -31.51 -15.66
N VAL A 54 -10.33 -30.27 -15.76
CA VAL A 54 -10.28 -29.35 -14.61
C VAL A 54 -11.25 -28.23 -14.85
N THR A 55 -12.17 -28.03 -13.91
CA THR A 55 -13.10 -26.91 -13.90
C THR A 55 -12.81 -25.98 -12.74
N ILE A 56 -12.49 -24.72 -13.03
CA ILE A 56 -12.13 -23.70 -12.06
C ILE A 56 -13.12 -22.57 -12.09
N THR A 57 -13.74 -22.28 -10.95
CA THR A 57 -14.59 -21.11 -10.78
C THR A 57 -13.77 -19.92 -10.35
N VAL A 58 -13.66 -18.91 -11.22
CA VAL A 58 -13.00 -17.63 -10.91
C VAL A 58 -14.03 -16.64 -10.41
N TYR A 59 -13.84 -16.10 -9.21
CA TYR A 59 -14.80 -15.20 -8.57
C TYR A 59 -14.14 -13.99 -7.93
N ASP A 60 -14.92 -12.91 -7.75
CA ASP A 60 -14.49 -11.71 -7.06
C ASP A 60 -14.97 -11.74 -5.60
N VAL A 61 -14.03 -11.67 -4.66
CA VAL A 61 -14.34 -11.61 -3.21
C VAL A 61 -15.16 -10.36 -2.84
N GLN A 62 -15.07 -9.30 -3.63
CA GLN A 62 -15.83 -8.07 -3.33
C GLN A 62 -17.30 -8.18 -3.67
N SER A 63 -17.71 -9.14 -4.50
CA SER A 63 -19.13 -9.40 -4.77
C SER A 63 -19.89 -9.85 -3.51
N GLY A 64 -19.17 -10.35 -2.51
CA GLY A 64 -19.75 -10.91 -1.28
C GLY A 64 -20.23 -12.34 -1.41
N ASP A 65 -20.34 -12.86 -2.64
CA ASP A 65 -20.77 -14.21 -2.93
C ASP A 65 -19.56 -15.10 -3.17
N ILE A 66 -19.32 -16.04 -2.27
CA ILE A 66 -18.34 -17.10 -2.48
C ILE A 66 -19.12 -18.26 -3.13
N PRO A 67 -18.82 -18.63 -4.39
CA PRO A 67 -19.53 -19.72 -5.04
C PRO A 67 -19.28 -21.02 -4.28
N GLU A 68 -20.26 -21.92 -4.30
CA GLU A 68 -20.04 -23.26 -3.81
C GLU A 68 -19.11 -24.01 -4.77
N LYS A 69 -18.31 -24.93 -4.21
CA LYS A 69 -17.45 -25.78 -5.04
C LYS A 69 -18.35 -26.70 -5.89
N LEU A 70 -18.09 -26.71 -7.20
CA LEU A 70 -18.85 -27.55 -8.12
C LEU A 70 -18.66 -29.03 -7.74
N ASP A 71 -19.77 -29.77 -7.70
CA ASP A 71 -19.76 -31.23 -7.60
C ASP A 71 -19.78 -31.79 -9.01
N ILE A 72 -18.69 -32.45 -9.40
CA ILE A 72 -18.52 -33.02 -10.75
C ILE A 72 -18.32 -34.52 -10.67
N ASP A 73 -18.72 -35.24 -11.75
CA ASP A 73 -18.42 -36.67 -11.91
C ASP A 73 -16.90 -36.85 -11.94
N PRO A 74 -16.32 -37.69 -11.08
CA PRO A 74 -14.88 -37.93 -11.05
C PRO A 74 -14.33 -38.59 -12.32
N GLY A 75 -15.16 -39.16 -13.18
CA GLY A 75 -14.71 -39.89 -14.35
C GLY A 75 -14.41 -41.39 -14.08
N SER A 76 -14.00 -42.13 -15.12
CA SER A 76 -13.86 -43.58 -15.06
C SER A 76 -12.43 -44.10 -15.11
N GLY A 77 -11.44 -43.23 -15.32
CA GLY A 77 -10.02 -43.60 -15.47
C GLY A 77 -9.22 -43.57 -14.15
N PHE A 78 -7.91 -43.55 -14.25
CA PHE A 78 -7.05 -43.32 -13.11
C PHE A 78 -6.84 -41.82 -12.85
N ALA A 79 -6.95 -40.98 -13.87
CA ALA A 79 -7.02 -39.54 -13.74
C ALA A 79 -8.46 -39.13 -13.50
N HIS A 80 -8.70 -38.37 -12.47
CA HIS A 80 -10.04 -37.93 -12.10
C HIS A 80 -10.23 -36.45 -12.38
N ASN A 81 -11.47 -36.08 -12.76
CA ASN A 81 -11.85 -34.70 -12.94
C ASN A 81 -11.67 -33.88 -11.66
N ASP A 82 -11.21 -32.65 -11.81
CA ASP A 82 -10.91 -31.75 -10.71
C ASP A 82 -11.79 -30.51 -10.72
N THR A 83 -12.11 -30.02 -9.54
CA THR A 83 -12.67 -28.68 -9.37
C THR A 83 -11.90 -27.87 -8.37
N ASP A 84 -11.74 -26.57 -8.68
CA ASP A 84 -11.15 -25.62 -7.73
C ASP A 84 -11.75 -24.24 -7.90
N GLN A 85 -11.37 -23.33 -7.01
CA GLN A 85 -11.83 -21.95 -6.99
C GLN A 85 -10.66 -21.01 -6.91
N ILE A 86 -10.64 -19.98 -7.74
CA ILE A 86 -9.58 -18.98 -7.77
C ILE A 86 -10.20 -17.60 -7.63
N ILE A 87 -9.63 -16.80 -6.76
CA ILE A 87 -10.01 -15.40 -6.62
C ILE A 87 -9.38 -14.58 -7.75
N THR A 88 -10.11 -13.64 -8.32
CA THR A 88 -9.61 -12.68 -9.31
C THR A 88 -8.27 -12.08 -8.90
N TYR A 89 -7.41 -11.79 -9.87
CA TYR A 89 -6.05 -11.27 -9.70
C TYR A 89 -5.05 -12.20 -8.99
N ARG A 90 -5.42 -13.41 -8.60
CA ARG A 90 -4.54 -14.40 -7.94
C ARG A 90 -4.31 -15.60 -8.84
N SER A 91 -3.21 -16.30 -8.58
CA SER A 91 -2.94 -17.61 -9.16
C SER A 91 -3.37 -18.67 -8.16
N GLY A 92 -4.03 -19.73 -8.65
CA GLY A 92 -4.36 -20.92 -7.89
C GLY A 92 -3.39 -22.06 -8.20
N LEU A 93 -3.02 -22.86 -7.19
CA LEU A 93 -2.24 -24.08 -7.36
C LEU A 93 -3.20 -25.27 -7.38
N ILE A 94 -3.41 -25.82 -8.56
CA ILE A 94 -4.29 -26.98 -8.76
C ILE A 94 -3.48 -28.25 -8.61
N LYS A 95 -3.84 -29.06 -7.63
CA LYS A 95 -3.16 -30.32 -7.31
C LYS A 95 -3.96 -31.48 -7.93
N VAL A 96 -4.01 -31.54 -9.24
CA VAL A 96 -4.77 -32.54 -10.01
C VAL A 96 -4.49 -34.00 -9.58
N GLN A 97 -3.32 -34.27 -9.06
CA GLN A 97 -2.92 -35.61 -8.61
C GLN A 97 -3.51 -36.04 -7.25
N ASN A 98 -4.26 -35.17 -6.56
CA ASN A 98 -4.71 -35.48 -5.20
C ASN A 98 -5.89 -36.45 -5.16
N ASN A 99 -6.75 -36.45 -6.16
CA ASN A 99 -7.93 -37.28 -6.30
C ASN A 99 -7.73 -38.46 -7.26
N ASP A 100 -6.61 -38.51 -7.99
CA ASP A 100 -6.26 -39.61 -8.88
C ASP A 100 -6.06 -40.94 -8.15
N VAL A 101 -6.37 -42.04 -8.84
CA VAL A 101 -6.25 -43.39 -8.27
C VAL A 101 -4.79 -43.74 -7.96
N GLY A 102 -4.45 -43.63 -6.67
CA GLY A 102 -3.09 -43.88 -6.17
C GLY A 102 -2.26 -42.62 -6.00
N GLY A 103 -2.79 -41.47 -6.38
CA GLY A 103 -2.25 -40.14 -6.11
C GLY A 103 -0.77 -39.97 -6.53
N LYS A 104 -0.16 -38.97 -5.91
CA LYS A 104 1.23 -38.61 -6.16
C LYS A 104 2.26 -39.72 -5.84
N GLU A 105 1.94 -40.65 -4.95
CA GLU A 105 2.83 -41.77 -4.54
C GLU A 105 3.06 -42.76 -5.64
N LYS A 106 2.14 -42.94 -6.58
CA LYS A 106 2.29 -43.80 -7.75
C LYS A 106 3.02 -43.16 -8.92
N GLY A 107 3.56 -41.95 -8.74
CA GLY A 107 4.44 -41.31 -9.72
C GLY A 107 3.74 -40.76 -10.96
N TYR A 108 2.45 -40.48 -10.88
CA TYR A 108 1.71 -39.82 -11.96
C TYR A 108 2.31 -38.46 -12.30
N LYS A 109 2.41 -38.17 -13.59
CA LYS A 109 2.92 -36.90 -14.11
C LYS A 109 1.95 -36.34 -15.14
N VAL A 110 1.61 -35.08 -15.01
CA VAL A 110 0.91 -34.39 -16.10
C VAL A 110 1.90 -34.15 -17.22
N ILE A 111 1.54 -34.57 -18.44
CA ILE A 111 2.38 -34.50 -19.63
C ILE A 111 1.85 -33.53 -20.68
N SER A 112 0.55 -33.27 -20.69
CA SER A 112 -0.06 -32.28 -21.59
C SER A 112 -1.25 -31.57 -20.96
N VAL A 113 -1.57 -30.38 -21.46
CA VAL A 113 -2.74 -29.58 -21.14
C VAL A 113 -3.34 -29.10 -22.45
N ASN A 114 -4.66 -29.31 -22.64
CA ASN A 114 -5.37 -29.01 -23.89
C ASN A 114 -4.62 -29.52 -25.16
N GLY A 115 -4.02 -30.72 -25.07
CA GLY A 115 -3.27 -31.30 -26.17
C GLY A 115 -1.88 -30.70 -26.43
N GLN A 116 -1.43 -29.74 -25.65
CA GLN A 116 -0.08 -29.17 -25.72
C GLN A 116 0.82 -29.82 -24.67
N GLU A 117 2.00 -30.26 -25.04
CA GLU A 117 2.97 -30.81 -24.09
C GLU A 117 3.37 -29.74 -23.06
N ILE A 118 3.40 -30.14 -21.79
CA ILE A 118 3.84 -29.29 -20.69
C ILE A 118 4.94 -30.00 -19.88
N SER A 119 5.93 -29.24 -19.49
CA SER A 119 7.04 -29.70 -18.66
C SER A 119 7.30 -28.72 -17.51
N PRO A 120 8.02 -29.13 -16.46
CA PRO A 120 8.37 -28.23 -15.38
C PRO A 120 9.01 -26.92 -15.87
N ASP A 121 8.64 -25.80 -15.25
CA ASP A 121 9.06 -24.43 -15.59
C ASP A 121 8.58 -23.94 -16.98
N THR A 122 7.58 -24.58 -17.61
CA THR A 122 6.93 -24.11 -18.85
C THR A 122 5.53 -23.58 -18.59
N GLU A 123 5.04 -22.75 -19.51
CA GLU A 123 3.70 -22.19 -19.46
C GLU A 123 2.92 -22.40 -20.76
N ILE A 124 1.62 -22.55 -20.62
CA ILE A 124 0.66 -22.69 -21.72
C ILE A 124 -0.41 -21.62 -21.54
N PHE A 125 -0.79 -20.97 -22.63
CA PHE A 125 -1.90 -20.03 -22.66
C PHE A 125 -3.16 -20.76 -23.14
N ILE A 126 -4.22 -20.62 -22.36
CA ILE A 126 -5.57 -21.05 -22.71
C ILE A 126 -6.49 -19.84 -22.75
N ASP A 127 -7.72 -20.01 -23.20
CA ASP A 127 -8.71 -18.93 -23.18
C ASP A 127 -8.90 -18.40 -21.77
N ASN A 128 -8.68 -17.08 -21.60
CA ASN A 128 -8.83 -16.33 -20.36
C ASN A 128 -7.90 -16.74 -19.19
N ALA A 129 -6.89 -17.60 -19.43
CA ALA A 129 -5.96 -17.95 -18.37
C ALA A 129 -4.59 -18.39 -18.91
N ARG A 130 -3.61 -18.39 -18.02
CA ARG A 130 -2.28 -18.94 -18.21
C ARG A 130 -2.07 -20.07 -17.21
N ILE A 131 -1.59 -21.21 -17.70
CA ILE A 131 -1.22 -22.39 -16.90
C ILE A 131 0.28 -22.52 -16.90
N PHE A 132 0.87 -22.56 -15.72
CA PHE A 132 2.30 -22.73 -15.50
C PHE A 132 2.54 -24.02 -14.72
N MET A 133 3.43 -24.89 -15.19
CA MET A 133 3.82 -26.07 -14.42
C MET A 133 4.98 -25.75 -13.50
N THR A 134 4.77 -25.94 -12.22
CA THR A 134 5.83 -25.78 -11.21
C THR A 134 6.86 -26.90 -11.31
N ARG A 135 8.06 -26.72 -10.75
CA ARG A 135 9.11 -27.76 -10.66
C ARG A 135 8.66 -29.05 -9.99
N LYS A 136 7.61 -28.99 -9.19
CA LYS A 136 7.02 -30.14 -8.51
C LYS A 136 5.94 -30.86 -9.34
N GLY A 137 5.68 -30.39 -10.57
CA GLY A 137 4.64 -30.95 -11.44
C GLY A 137 3.22 -30.51 -11.09
N THR A 138 3.04 -29.49 -10.23
CA THR A 138 1.72 -28.92 -9.89
C THR A 138 1.39 -27.83 -10.90
N LEU A 139 0.14 -27.76 -11.33
CA LEU A 139 -0.34 -26.72 -12.24
C LEU A 139 -0.70 -25.45 -11.47
N SER A 140 -0.15 -24.33 -11.88
CA SER A 140 -0.51 -23.00 -11.38
C SER A 140 -1.33 -22.28 -12.43
N VAL A 141 -2.60 -22.08 -12.18
CA VAL A 141 -3.53 -21.40 -13.08
C VAL A 141 -3.65 -19.95 -12.69
N THR A 142 -3.42 -19.06 -13.64
CA THR A 142 -3.55 -17.61 -13.46
C THR A 142 -4.59 -17.07 -14.42
N PRO A 143 -5.79 -16.73 -13.96
CA PRO A 143 -6.81 -16.11 -14.79
C PRO A 143 -6.35 -14.78 -15.38
N GLU A 144 -6.91 -14.37 -16.51
CA GLU A 144 -6.61 -13.09 -17.13
C GLU A 144 -7.02 -11.94 -16.20
N LYS A 145 -6.08 -11.01 -16.00
CA LYS A 145 -6.23 -9.90 -15.03
C LYS A 145 -6.94 -8.69 -15.62
N GLY A 146 -7.00 -8.61 -16.96
CA GLY A 146 -7.45 -7.40 -17.62
C GLY A 146 -6.56 -6.18 -17.33
N TRP A 147 -7.14 -4.98 -17.54
CA TRP A 147 -6.46 -3.69 -17.36
C TRP A 147 -6.99 -2.90 -16.16
N GLN A 148 -8.03 -3.41 -15.50
CA GLN A 148 -8.55 -2.76 -14.31
C GLN A 148 -7.57 -2.87 -13.14
N MET A 149 -7.51 -1.81 -12.35
CA MET A 149 -6.70 -1.79 -11.13
C MET A 149 -7.29 -2.72 -10.09
N GLN A 150 -6.40 -3.45 -9.41
CA GLN A 150 -6.84 -4.30 -8.31
C GLN A 150 -7.46 -3.45 -7.19
N PRO A 151 -8.63 -3.86 -6.65
CA PRO A 151 -9.32 -3.11 -5.61
C PRO A 151 -8.54 -2.88 -4.32
N VAL A 152 -7.49 -3.70 -4.08
CA VAL A 152 -6.55 -3.51 -2.96
C VAL A 152 -5.73 -2.23 -3.11
N TRP A 153 -5.39 -1.85 -4.35
CA TRP A 153 -4.59 -0.66 -4.65
C TRP A 153 -5.47 0.56 -4.93
N LEU A 154 -6.53 0.36 -5.69
CA LEU A 154 -7.46 1.42 -6.07
C LEU A 154 -8.88 0.86 -6.10
N PRO A 155 -9.64 0.95 -5.01
CA PRO A 155 -11.05 0.52 -4.98
C PRO A 155 -11.93 1.48 -5.78
N ALA A 156 -13.07 0.98 -6.25
CA ALA A 156 -14.06 1.81 -6.95
C ALA A 156 -14.61 2.93 -6.05
N PRO A 157 -14.97 4.11 -6.61
CA PRO A 157 -15.45 5.25 -5.83
C PRO A 157 -16.63 4.93 -4.91
N GLU A 158 -17.59 4.15 -5.38
CA GLU A 158 -18.75 3.72 -4.58
C GLU A 158 -18.34 2.80 -3.42
N THR A 159 -17.33 1.96 -3.61
CA THR A 159 -16.80 1.09 -2.56
C THR A 159 -16.13 1.92 -1.46
N VAL A 160 -15.37 2.95 -1.85
CA VAL A 160 -14.77 3.90 -0.91
C VAL A 160 -15.84 4.63 -0.11
N TRP A 161 -16.90 5.11 -0.81
CA TRP A 161 -17.99 5.82 -0.18
C TRP A 161 -18.78 4.94 0.80
N SER A 162 -19.16 3.75 0.37
CA SER A 162 -19.88 2.80 1.23
C SER A 162 -19.06 2.42 2.46
N ARG A 163 -17.74 2.24 2.29
CA ARG A 163 -16.84 1.96 3.41
C ARG A 163 -16.70 3.13 4.37
N LEU A 164 -16.64 4.35 3.83
CA LEU A 164 -16.59 5.58 4.65
C LEU A 164 -17.86 5.72 5.51
N VAL A 165 -19.04 5.53 4.90
CA VAL A 165 -20.32 5.55 5.61
C VAL A 165 -20.36 4.47 6.69
N LYS A 166 -19.95 3.24 6.36
CA LYS A 166 -19.91 2.12 7.30
C LYS A 166 -18.97 2.40 8.49
N VAL A 167 -17.77 2.90 8.23
CA VAL A 167 -16.83 3.27 9.31
C VAL A 167 -17.35 4.44 10.14
N GLY A 168 -18.09 5.36 9.51
CA GLY A 168 -18.72 6.48 10.20
C GLY A 168 -19.83 6.05 11.16
N SER A 169 -20.64 5.04 10.77
CA SER A 169 -21.79 4.55 11.56
C SER A 169 -21.41 3.47 12.57
N GLU A 170 -20.60 2.49 12.17
CA GLU A 170 -20.27 1.30 12.98
C GLU A 170 -18.91 1.41 13.69
N GLY A 171 -18.07 2.37 13.28
CA GLY A 171 -16.70 2.47 13.75
C GLY A 171 -15.76 1.46 13.08
N TYR A 172 -14.53 1.37 13.60
CA TYR A 172 -13.50 0.45 13.15
C TYR A 172 -12.69 -0.08 14.33
N LYS A 173 -12.52 -1.41 14.44
CA LYS A 173 -11.77 -2.07 15.53
C LYS A 173 -12.24 -1.64 16.93
N ASN A 174 -13.53 -1.62 17.17
CA ASN A 174 -14.18 -1.25 18.44
C ASN A 174 -14.05 0.23 18.85
N PHE A 175 -13.65 1.10 17.95
CA PHE A 175 -13.58 2.55 18.16
C PHE A 175 -14.40 3.30 17.11
N THR A 176 -15.03 4.37 17.52
CA THR A 176 -15.73 5.26 16.60
C THR A 176 -14.75 6.06 15.74
N LEU A 177 -15.21 6.58 14.61
CA LEU A 177 -14.40 7.44 13.75
C LEU A 177 -13.89 8.68 14.49
N LEU A 178 -14.73 9.27 15.37
CA LEU A 178 -14.37 10.44 16.17
C LEU A 178 -13.27 10.13 17.20
N GLU A 179 -13.31 8.96 17.83
CA GLU A 179 -12.24 8.52 18.73
C GLU A 179 -10.93 8.33 18.00
N HIS A 180 -10.95 7.69 16.83
CA HIS A 180 -9.75 7.56 15.99
C HIS A 180 -9.19 8.93 15.58
N LEU A 181 -10.07 9.85 15.21
CA LEU A 181 -9.67 11.21 14.83
C LEU A 181 -9.08 11.96 16.03
N GLY A 182 -9.73 11.88 17.20
CA GLY A 182 -9.28 12.50 18.44
C GLY A 182 -7.89 12.02 18.86
N TRP A 183 -7.68 10.71 18.91
CA TRP A 183 -6.37 10.13 19.22
C TRP A 183 -5.30 10.50 18.19
N SER A 184 -5.65 10.55 16.92
CA SER A 184 -4.72 10.99 15.88
C SER A 184 -4.34 12.46 16.04
N LEU A 185 -5.30 13.31 16.33
CA LEU A 185 -5.06 14.74 16.57
C LEU A 185 -4.19 14.97 17.82
N ILE A 186 -4.46 14.27 18.92
CA ILE A 186 -3.63 14.35 20.13
C ILE A 186 -2.17 13.97 19.83
N ARG A 187 -1.93 12.87 19.13
CA ARG A 187 -0.57 12.45 18.73
C ARG A 187 0.15 13.54 17.93
N VAL A 188 -0.55 14.09 16.92
CA VAL A 188 0.03 15.13 16.06
C VAL A 188 0.35 16.38 16.88
N VAL A 189 -0.59 16.85 17.69
CA VAL A 189 -0.40 18.05 18.52
C VAL A 189 0.73 17.85 19.53
N VAL A 190 0.75 16.73 20.25
CA VAL A 190 1.79 16.46 21.25
C VAL A 190 3.16 16.32 20.61
N GLY A 191 3.28 15.54 19.53
CA GLY A 191 4.56 15.37 18.82
C GLY A 191 5.06 16.68 18.21
N PHE A 192 4.16 17.44 17.56
CA PHE A 192 4.48 18.72 16.96
C PHE A 192 4.91 19.76 18.01
N LEU A 193 4.15 19.92 19.08
CA LEU A 193 4.50 20.88 20.13
C LEU A 193 5.81 20.53 20.83
N ALA A 194 6.04 19.25 21.13
CA ALA A 194 7.29 18.81 21.70
C ALA A 194 8.49 19.13 20.79
N GLY A 195 8.36 18.86 19.48
CA GLY A 195 9.39 19.22 18.51
C GLY A 195 9.59 20.72 18.32
N ALA A 196 8.50 21.49 18.33
CA ALA A 196 8.56 22.96 18.24
C ALA A 196 9.22 23.58 19.48
N ILE A 197 8.87 23.12 20.70
CA ILE A 197 9.43 23.61 21.96
C ILE A 197 10.96 23.44 22.01
N ILE A 198 11.50 22.39 21.43
CA ILE A 198 12.94 22.16 21.36
C ILE A 198 13.54 22.75 20.09
N GLY A 199 12.91 22.52 18.94
CA GLY A 199 13.43 22.90 17.63
C GLY A 199 13.53 24.42 17.43
N ILE A 200 12.51 25.18 17.86
CA ILE A 200 12.53 26.63 17.70
C ILE A 200 13.69 27.27 18.50
N PRO A 201 13.85 27.03 19.81
CA PRO A 201 15.00 27.57 20.56
C PRO A 201 16.35 27.13 19.97
N LEU A 202 16.47 25.88 19.54
CA LEU A 202 17.69 25.37 18.93
C LEU A 202 17.98 26.11 17.61
N GLY A 203 16.98 26.31 16.75
CA GLY A 203 17.11 27.08 15.51
C GLY A 203 17.53 28.53 15.76
N TYR A 204 16.92 29.19 16.76
CA TYR A 204 17.35 30.53 17.18
C TYR A 204 18.80 30.54 17.69
N ALA A 205 19.17 29.58 18.53
CA ALA A 205 20.53 29.48 19.04
C ALA A 205 21.56 29.30 17.89
N MET A 206 21.24 28.47 16.89
CA MET A 206 22.06 28.28 15.70
C MET A 206 22.10 29.54 14.80
N GLY A 207 21.00 30.28 14.70
CA GLY A 207 20.92 31.52 13.94
C GLY A 207 21.77 32.65 14.57
N LEU A 208 21.80 32.74 15.87
CA LEU A 208 22.45 33.80 16.63
C LEU A 208 23.90 33.51 17.05
N SER A 209 24.29 32.24 17.15
CA SER A 209 25.60 31.84 17.67
C SER A 209 26.35 30.92 16.72
N GLY A 210 27.55 31.33 16.30
CA GLY A 210 28.43 30.49 15.48
C GLY A 210 28.85 29.20 16.19
N TRP A 211 28.92 29.21 17.53
CA TRP A 211 29.25 28.01 18.30
C TRP A 211 28.14 26.94 18.18
N PHE A 212 26.89 27.30 18.43
CA PHE A 212 25.74 26.39 18.25
C PHE A 212 25.60 25.93 16.79
N ARG A 213 25.84 26.82 15.84
CA ARG A 213 25.85 26.47 14.42
C ARG A 213 26.91 25.40 14.13
N GLY A 214 28.13 25.58 14.58
CA GLY A 214 29.22 24.63 14.32
C GLY A 214 28.93 23.22 14.86
N TRP A 215 28.24 23.11 16.00
CA TRP A 215 27.90 21.82 16.61
C TRP A 215 26.68 21.16 15.96
N PHE A 216 25.62 21.90 15.70
CA PHE A 216 24.33 21.33 15.31
C PHE A 216 24.10 21.32 13.79
N ASP A 217 24.77 22.18 13.02
CA ASP A 217 24.64 22.22 11.56
C ASP A 217 24.89 20.87 10.88
N PRO A 218 25.98 20.15 11.18
CA PRO A 218 26.23 18.87 10.54
C PRO A 218 25.14 17.84 10.84
N ILE A 219 24.56 17.87 12.03
CA ILE A 219 23.48 16.95 12.45
C ILE A 219 22.20 17.30 11.71
N VAL A 220 21.84 18.58 11.67
CA VAL A 220 20.61 19.06 11.02
C VAL A 220 20.66 18.82 9.50
N GLU A 221 21.80 19.13 8.86
CA GLU A 221 21.96 18.90 7.42
C GLU A 221 22.00 17.41 7.08
N PHE A 222 22.54 16.56 7.94
CA PHE A 222 22.50 15.10 7.78
C PHE A 222 21.04 14.56 7.91
N MET A 223 20.28 15.06 8.86
CA MET A 223 18.89 14.60 9.11
C MET A 223 17.89 15.16 8.12
N ARG A 224 18.20 16.28 7.48
CA ARG A 224 17.30 16.95 6.51
C ARG A 224 16.80 16.06 5.37
N PRO A 225 17.64 15.27 4.66
CA PRO A 225 17.21 14.39 3.60
C PRO A 225 16.54 13.09 4.12
N VAL A 226 16.65 12.78 5.42
CA VAL A 226 16.12 11.55 5.98
C VAL A 226 14.59 11.68 6.16
N PRO A 227 13.77 10.94 5.38
CA PRO A 227 12.33 10.99 5.58
C PRO A 227 11.97 10.36 6.93
N PRO A 228 11.14 11.03 7.76
CA PRO A 228 10.76 10.49 9.08
C PRO A 228 10.17 9.08 9.04
N LEU A 229 9.49 8.73 7.93
CA LEU A 229 8.94 7.39 7.72
C LEU A 229 10.01 6.30 7.62
N ALA A 230 11.22 6.63 7.16
CA ALA A 230 12.34 5.67 7.12
C ALA A 230 12.83 5.29 8.52
N LEU A 231 12.52 6.08 9.54
CA LEU A 231 12.87 5.80 10.94
C LEU A 231 11.88 4.84 11.63
N ILE A 232 10.76 4.49 10.97
CA ILE A 232 9.73 3.61 11.57
C ILE A 232 10.32 2.29 12.08
N PRO A 233 11.13 1.53 11.32
CA PRO A 233 11.68 0.27 11.83
C PRO A 233 12.56 0.47 13.07
N LEU A 234 13.36 1.52 13.08
CA LEU A 234 14.25 1.85 14.23
C LEU A 234 13.43 2.21 15.47
N VAL A 235 12.39 3.01 15.29
CA VAL A 235 11.51 3.42 16.39
C VAL A 235 10.73 2.23 16.95
N ILE A 236 10.28 1.30 16.08
CA ILE A 236 9.62 0.07 16.52
C ILE A 236 10.56 -0.81 17.36
N ILE A 237 11.82 -0.92 16.96
CA ILE A 237 12.82 -1.70 17.71
C ILE A 237 13.08 -1.09 19.10
N TRP A 238 13.14 0.24 19.22
CA TRP A 238 13.47 0.92 20.47
C TRP A 238 12.27 1.12 21.40
N PHE A 239 11.09 1.43 20.84
CA PHE A 239 9.89 1.84 21.61
C PHE A 239 8.70 0.90 21.43
N GLY A 240 8.84 -0.14 20.58
CA GLY A 240 7.76 -1.08 20.28
C GLY A 240 6.66 -0.49 19.38
N ILE A 241 5.65 -1.33 19.10
CA ILE A 241 4.46 -0.95 18.32
C ILE A 241 3.44 -0.32 19.26
N GLY A 242 3.60 0.97 19.58
CA GLY A 242 2.72 1.65 20.53
C GLY A 242 2.53 3.14 20.21
N GLU A 243 1.81 3.82 21.09
CA GLU A 243 1.55 5.26 20.97
C GLU A 243 2.83 6.09 21.13
N GLN A 244 3.76 5.64 21.99
CA GLN A 244 5.04 6.32 22.23
C GLN A 244 5.86 6.43 20.93
N GLY A 245 6.01 5.34 20.18
CA GLY A 245 6.75 5.35 18.94
C GLY A 245 6.16 6.33 17.90
N LYS A 246 4.83 6.40 17.80
CA LYS A 246 4.15 7.33 16.89
C LYS A 246 4.39 8.80 17.27
N ILE A 247 4.33 9.12 18.56
CA ILE A 247 4.60 10.48 19.07
C ILE A 247 6.06 10.87 18.84
N ILE A 248 7.01 9.94 19.07
CA ILE A 248 8.43 10.18 18.84
C ILE A 248 8.75 10.44 17.36
N LEU A 249 8.10 9.72 16.43
CA LEU A 249 8.27 9.98 15.00
C LEU A 249 7.78 11.39 14.62
N LEU A 250 6.62 11.81 15.15
CA LEU A 250 6.08 13.15 14.92
C LEU A 250 6.95 14.24 15.58
N PHE A 251 7.47 13.97 16.76
CA PHE A 251 8.46 14.82 17.43
C PHE A 251 9.71 15.02 16.57
N LEU A 252 10.33 13.94 16.11
CA LEU A 252 11.55 14.02 15.27
C LEU A 252 11.27 14.77 13.96
N ALA A 253 10.13 14.49 13.32
CA ALA A 253 9.74 15.18 12.10
C ALA A 253 9.62 16.70 12.31
N SER A 254 8.91 17.12 13.37
CA SER A 254 8.70 18.54 13.67
C SER A 254 9.98 19.22 14.18
N LEU A 255 10.81 18.52 14.97
CA LEU A 255 12.07 19.02 15.51
C LEU A 255 12.97 19.60 14.41
N TRP A 256 13.26 18.81 13.38
CA TRP A 256 14.17 19.23 12.31
C TRP A 256 13.58 20.35 11.47
N ILE A 257 12.30 20.25 11.10
CA ILE A 257 11.61 21.27 10.33
C ILE A 257 11.59 22.60 11.09
N MET A 258 11.21 22.59 12.35
CA MET A 258 11.17 23.79 13.19
C MET A 258 12.55 24.39 13.43
N THR A 259 13.58 23.56 13.60
CA THR A 259 14.97 24.03 13.77
C THR A 259 15.45 24.75 12.51
N ILE A 260 15.21 24.17 11.34
CA ILE A 260 15.64 24.75 10.05
C ILE A 260 14.89 26.05 9.78
N SER A 261 13.56 26.06 9.93
CA SER A 261 12.74 27.26 9.70
C SER A 261 13.09 28.39 10.67
N ALA A 262 13.22 28.08 11.96
CA ALA A 262 13.60 29.07 12.95
C ALA A 262 15.01 29.66 12.70
N ARG A 263 15.97 28.84 12.29
CA ARG A 263 17.32 29.29 11.90
C ARG A 263 17.24 30.21 10.65
N ALA A 264 16.47 29.81 9.64
CA ALA A 264 16.32 30.60 8.41
C ALA A 264 15.67 31.96 8.74
N GLY A 265 14.60 31.97 9.53
CA GLY A 265 13.93 33.18 9.95
C GLY A 265 14.85 34.16 10.70
N VAL A 266 15.69 33.65 11.63
CA VAL A 266 16.67 34.50 12.33
C VAL A 266 17.75 35.03 11.37
N SER A 267 18.24 34.19 10.47
CA SER A 267 19.27 34.58 9.49
C SER A 267 18.73 35.58 8.46
N GLY A 268 17.43 35.60 8.18
CA GLY A 268 16.74 36.51 7.28
C GLY A 268 16.50 37.90 7.85
N VAL A 269 16.67 38.12 9.16
CA VAL A 269 16.44 39.42 9.79
C VAL A 269 17.47 40.44 9.28
N ASN A 270 16.97 41.56 8.76
CA ASN A 270 17.82 42.64 8.26
C ASN A 270 18.70 43.22 9.39
N ILE A 271 20.01 43.12 9.20
CA ILE A 271 21.00 43.59 10.18
C ILE A 271 20.90 45.07 10.50
N ALA A 272 20.41 45.91 9.56
CA ALA A 272 20.23 47.34 9.79
C ALA A 272 19.17 47.61 10.88
N LYS A 273 18.12 46.76 11.00
CA LYS A 273 17.13 46.88 12.08
C LYS A 273 17.75 46.56 13.45
N ILE A 274 18.65 45.60 13.49
CA ILE A 274 19.39 45.21 14.71
C ILE A 274 20.30 46.35 15.15
N HIS A 275 21.07 46.92 14.20
CA HIS A 275 21.98 48.05 14.49
C HIS A 275 21.20 49.31 14.91
N ALA A 276 20.07 49.62 14.28
CA ALA A 276 19.23 50.73 14.68
C ALA A 276 18.73 50.60 16.13
N ALA A 277 18.25 49.42 16.51
CA ALA A 277 17.80 49.16 17.88
C ALA A 277 18.97 49.26 18.88
N TYR A 278 20.14 48.75 18.50
CA TYR A 278 21.35 48.86 19.34
C TYR A 278 21.80 50.32 19.53
N SER A 279 21.75 51.15 18.51
CA SER A 279 22.08 52.59 18.54
C SER A 279 21.11 53.39 19.45
N LEU A 280 19.87 52.91 19.60
CA LEU A 280 18.86 53.46 20.51
C LEU A 280 19.06 52.97 21.96
N GLY A 281 20.11 52.20 22.27
CA GLY A 281 20.40 51.68 23.61
C GLY A 281 19.63 50.45 24.00
N ALA A 282 19.02 49.74 23.05
CA ALA A 282 18.30 48.51 23.38
C ALA A 282 19.22 47.41 23.86
N SER A 283 18.87 46.75 24.93
CA SER A 283 19.59 45.56 25.43
C SER A 283 19.45 44.37 24.48
N LYS A 284 20.38 43.40 24.56
CA LYS A 284 20.35 42.17 23.74
C LYS A 284 19.01 41.46 23.85
N TRP A 285 18.39 41.39 25.01
CA TRP A 285 17.09 40.78 25.24
C TRP A 285 15.94 41.56 24.59
N GLN A 286 16.00 42.88 24.61
CA GLN A 286 15.04 43.74 23.93
C GLN A 286 15.16 43.58 22.42
N ILE A 287 16.38 43.55 21.87
CA ILE A 287 16.62 43.30 20.44
C ILE A 287 16.07 41.93 20.06
N MET A 288 16.31 40.91 20.86
CA MET A 288 15.79 39.56 20.62
C MET A 288 14.27 39.56 20.55
N ARG A 289 13.62 40.04 21.60
CA ARG A 289 12.16 39.95 21.76
C ARG A 289 11.39 40.90 20.84
N LEU A 290 11.89 42.12 20.61
CA LEU A 290 11.16 43.19 19.93
C LEU A 290 11.57 43.34 18.44
N VAL A 291 12.75 42.85 18.06
CA VAL A 291 13.24 43.00 16.68
C VAL A 291 13.37 41.63 16.00
N ILE A 292 14.15 40.71 16.59
CA ILE A 292 14.47 39.44 15.93
C ILE A 292 13.24 38.54 15.84
N VAL A 293 12.60 38.25 16.99
CA VAL A 293 11.44 37.33 17.02
C VAL A 293 10.31 37.80 16.10
N PRO A 294 9.82 39.05 16.15
CA PRO A 294 8.72 39.48 15.26
C PRO A 294 9.09 39.50 13.78
N ASN A 295 10.35 39.75 13.44
CA ASN A 295 10.79 39.77 12.04
C ASN A 295 11.14 38.37 11.48
N SER A 296 11.32 37.36 12.35
CA SER A 296 11.57 35.98 11.94
C SER A 296 10.30 35.12 11.80
N LEU A 297 9.15 35.58 12.32
CA LEU A 297 7.87 34.87 12.27
C LEU A 297 7.26 34.70 10.87
N PRO A 298 7.45 35.62 9.89
CA PRO A 298 6.87 35.46 8.54
C PRO A 298 7.49 34.35 7.69
N GLU A 299 8.60 33.76 8.11
CA GLU A 299 9.25 32.63 7.45
C GLU A 299 8.90 31.28 8.13
#